data_6c9f6de0e18db32d344adde0f00de0a8
#
_entry.id   6c9f6de0e18db32d344adde0f00de0a8
#
_cell.length_a   1.000
_cell.length_b   1.000
_cell.length_c   1.000
_cell.angle_alpha   90.00
_cell.angle_beta   90.00
_cell.angle_gamma   90.00
#
_symmetry.space_group_name_H-M   'P 1'
#
loop_
_entity.id
_entity.type
_entity.pdbx_description
1 polymer ?
#
loop_
_entity_poly.entity_id
_entity_poly.type
_entity_poly.pdbx_seq_one_letter_code
_entity_poly.pdbx_strand_id
1 'polypeptide(L)'
;VIIGIYLMRRQTLWTAICVATAALGTTATNAEFIDDSQVQLKLRNFYLDRQYETVPQNNWGSWSQGITLDAKSGYAEVGGLQLGADLLVQHAFRLNGRDKNADWVLPHNGREQASNFGKVGATLKAKVSQTELKVGELLPVSPVLVFDPSRQLLTTYSGAWLESKELKDTKLSLAYIDGINARYDNQFQDLSLFPNNNPNTAKAADGMYIAGIDHQFNPAFGASYWYADVKDIYQQHYVGASYKTKLGEKAKLDSHIRYFDNSDSGDKLYGEID
;
A
#
# COMPACT_ATOMS: atom_id res chain seq x y z
N VAL A 1 19.02 -30.74 2.73
CA VAL A 1 18.82 -29.38 3.22
C VAL A 1 17.58 -29.41 4.10
N ILE A 2 17.77 -29.31 5.41
CA ILE A 2 16.70 -29.34 6.41
C ILE A 2 16.14 -27.94 6.47
N ILE A 3 14.88 -27.77 6.03
CA ILE A 3 14.13 -26.54 6.21
C ILE A 3 13.63 -26.56 7.65
N GLY A 4 14.32 -25.85 8.54
CA GLY A 4 13.85 -25.60 9.90
C GLY A 4 12.75 -24.55 9.86
N ILE A 5 11.49 -24.97 9.90
CA ILE A 5 10.37 -24.06 10.19
C ILE A 5 10.45 -23.72 11.67
N TYR A 6 11.02 -22.58 12.02
CA TYR A 6 10.87 -22.01 13.35
C TYR A 6 9.44 -21.46 13.46
N LEU A 7 8.55 -22.27 13.99
CA LEU A 7 7.28 -21.82 14.54
C LEU A 7 7.60 -20.91 15.74
N MET A 8 7.65 -19.59 15.51
CA MET A 8 7.65 -18.64 16.62
C MET A 8 6.41 -18.92 17.47
N ARG A 9 6.63 -19.26 18.73
CA ARG A 9 5.54 -19.52 19.67
C ARG A 9 4.60 -18.30 19.69
N ARG A 10 3.30 -18.55 19.64
CA ARG A 10 2.22 -17.54 19.75
C ARG A 10 2.50 -16.46 20.81
N GLN A 11 3.17 -16.80 21.89
CA GLN A 11 3.52 -15.90 22.99
C GLN A 11 4.48 -14.75 22.63
N THR A 12 5.40 -14.92 21.69
CA THR A 12 6.39 -13.88 21.35
C THR A 12 5.84 -12.83 20.37
N LEU A 13 4.93 -13.21 19.48
CA LEU A 13 4.19 -12.27 18.61
C LEU A 13 3.21 -11.42 19.44
N TRP A 14 2.57 -12.01 20.42
CA TRP A 14 1.63 -11.32 21.32
C TRP A 14 2.33 -10.31 22.21
N THR A 15 3.59 -10.54 22.60
CA THR A 15 4.35 -9.59 23.43
C THR A 15 4.66 -8.28 22.72
N ALA A 16 4.92 -8.31 21.43
CA ALA A 16 5.18 -7.08 20.63
C ALA A 16 3.89 -6.25 20.42
N ILE A 17 2.74 -6.90 20.28
CA ILE A 17 1.43 -6.22 20.17
C ILE A 17 0.94 -5.77 21.56
N CYS A 18 1.18 -6.54 22.61
CA CYS A 18 0.78 -6.22 24.00
C CYS A 18 1.57 -5.06 24.63
N VAL A 19 2.79 -4.77 24.19
CA VAL A 19 3.55 -3.59 24.70
C VAL A 19 2.87 -2.27 24.33
N ALA A 20 2.16 -2.22 23.21
CA ALA A 20 1.37 -1.04 22.83
C ALA A 20 0.06 -0.91 23.66
N THR A 21 -0.44 -2.01 24.22
CA THR A 21 -1.70 -2.04 25.00
C THR A 21 -1.51 -1.96 26.52
N ALA A 22 -0.31 -2.18 27.05
CA ALA A 22 -0.03 -2.10 28.50
C ALA A 22 -0.20 -0.70 29.11
N ALA A 23 -0.35 0.36 28.27
CA ALA A 23 -0.66 1.71 28.70
C ALA A 23 -2.18 2.00 28.85
N LEU A 24 -3.05 1.07 28.41
CA LEU A 24 -4.50 1.23 28.37
C LEU A 24 -5.16 0.24 29.35
N GLY A 25 -5.21 0.62 30.62
CA GLY A 25 -5.76 -0.23 31.67
C GLY A 25 -7.28 -0.37 31.62
N THR A 26 -7.80 -1.44 31.01
CA THR A 26 -9.06 -2.09 31.40
C THR A 26 -9.17 -3.46 30.73
N THR A 27 -9.57 -4.50 31.48
CA THR A 27 -9.53 -5.91 31.08
C THR A 27 -10.61 -6.34 30.06
N ALA A 28 -11.68 -5.60 29.92
CA ALA A 28 -12.78 -5.94 28.99
C ALA A 28 -12.50 -5.51 27.53
N THR A 29 -11.78 -4.40 27.33
CA THR A 29 -11.42 -3.88 26.01
C THR A 29 -10.31 -4.66 25.29
N ASN A 30 -9.57 -5.48 26.03
CA ASN A 30 -8.49 -6.28 25.44
C ASN A 30 -8.98 -7.56 24.73
N ALA A 31 -10.17 -8.07 25.05
CA ALA A 31 -10.73 -9.26 24.41
C ALA A 31 -11.11 -8.97 22.95
N GLU A 32 -11.88 -7.93 22.68
CA GLU A 32 -12.24 -7.51 21.32
C GLU A 32 -11.03 -7.13 20.48
N PHE A 33 -10.03 -6.46 21.08
CA PHE A 33 -8.77 -6.13 20.39
C PHE A 33 -8.05 -7.36 19.87
N ILE A 34 -8.06 -8.46 20.61
CA ILE A 34 -7.40 -9.72 20.26
C ILE A 34 -8.28 -10.58 19.35
N ASP A 35 -9.56 -10.71 19.68
CA ASP A 35 -10.50 -11.60 18.98
C ASP A 35 -10.79 -11.12 17.56
N ASP A 36 -10.82 -9.80 17.33
CA ASP A 36 -10.99 -9.21 16.00
C ASP A 36 -9.66 -9.05 15.23
N SER A 37 -8.53 -9.47 15.83
CA SER A 37 -7.24 -9.39 15.17
C SER A 37 -7.10 -10.45 14.06
N GLN A 38 -6.52 -10.02 12.94
CA GLN A 38 -6.28 -10.86 11.78
C GLN A 38 -4.78 -10.94 11.50
N VAL A 39 -4.27 -12.14 11.30
CA VAL A 39 -2.87 -12.38 10.92
C VAL A 39 -2.84 -13.21 9.66
N GLN A 40 -2.24 -12.67 8.61
CA GLN A 40 -2.08 -13.35 7.34
C GLN A 40 -0.60 -13.52 7.01
N LEU A 41 -0.19 -14.78 6.79
CA LEU A 41 1.12 -15.12 6.24
C LEU A 41 0.98 -15.44 4.76
N LYS A 42 1.71 -14.69 3.91
CA LYS A 42 1.78 -14.91 2.46
C LYS A 42 3.18 -15.37 2.08
N LEU A 43 3.26 -16.48 1.36
CA LEU A 43 4.49 -16.96 0.74
C LEU A 43 4.38 -16.76 -0.76
N ARG A 44 5.38 -16.11 -1.36
CA ARG A 44 5.38 -15.81 -2.78
C ARG A 44 6.68 -16.28 -3.43
N ASN A 45 6.57 -17.25 -4.31
CA ASN A 45 7.64 -17.61 -5.22
C ASN A 45 7.50 -16.77 -6.49
N PHE A 46 8.57 -16.05 -6.86
CA PHE A 46 8.53 -15.12 -7.98
C PHE A 46 9.73 -15.34 -8.90
N TYR A 47 9.43 -15.67 -10.14
CA TYR A 47 10.42 -15.82 -11.21
C TYR A 47 10.18 -14.77 -12.28
N LEU A 48 11.21 -14.04 -12.65
CA LEU A 48 11.22 -13.05 -13.71
C LEU A 48 12.43 -13.29 -14.58
N ASP A 49 12.24 -13.41 -15.89
CA ASP A 49 13.31 -13.42 -16.89
C ASP A 49 12.88 -12.57 -18.08
N ARG A 50 13.64 -11.56 -18.40
CA ARG A 50 13.41 -10.68 -19.54
C ARG A 50 14.63 -10.72 -20.44
N GLN A 51 14.41 -11.10 -21.68
CA GLN A 51 15.43 -11.25 -22.71
C GLN A 51 15.17 -10.23 -23.81
N TYR A 52 16.23 -9.60 -24.27
CA TYR A 52 16.22 -8.64 -25.38
C TYR A 52 17.01 -9.21 -26.54
N GLU A 53 16.39 -9.48 -27.67
CA GLU A 53 17.02 -10.09 -28.85
C GLU A 53 18.09 -9.17 -29.44
N THR A 54 17.83 -7.86 -29.50
CA THR A 54 18.73 -6.88 -30.12
C THR A 54 19.85 -6.38 -29.22
N VAL A 55 19.69 -6.49 -27.90
CA VAL A 55 20.66 -6.03 -26.88
C VAL A 55 20.72 -7.02 -25.71
N PRO A 56 21.24 -8.24 -25.95
CA PRO A 56 21.25 -9.32 -24.93
C PRO A 56 21.99 -8.97 -23.64
N GLN A 57 22.94 -8.01 -23.70
CA GLN A 57 23.62 -7.48 -22.49
C GLN A 57 22.68 -6.78 -21.51
N ASN A 58 21.49 -6.38 -21.94
CA ASN A 58 20.46 -5.78 -21.13
C ASN A 58 19.47 -6.81 -20.54
N ASN A 59 19.68 -8.09 -20.78
CA ASN A 59 18.86 -9.14 -20.19
C ASN A 59 18.92 -9.06 -18.66
N TRP A 60 17.77 -9.15 -18.00
CA TRP A 60 17.64 -9.07 -16.57
C TRP A 60 16.54 -9.98 -16.03
N GLY A 61 16.65 -10.32 -14.78
CA GLY A 61 15.68 -11.15 -14.10
C GLY A 61 16.27 -11.89 -12.91
N SER A 62 15.39 -12.33 -12.04
CA SER A 62 15.75 -13.11 -10.86
C SER A 62 14.66 -14.09 -10.48
N TRP A 63 15.07 -15.05 -9.69
CA TRP A 63 14.19 -15.98 -8.99
C TRP A 63 14.31 -15.74 -7.50
N SER A 64 13.20 -15.50 -6.84
CA SER A 64 13.16 -15.09 -5.45
C SER A 64 12.00 -15.72 -4.69
N GLN A 65 12.16 -15.84 -3.37
CA GLN A 65 11.13 -16.26 -2.44
C GLN A 65 10.84 -15.12 -1.47
N GLY A 66 9.58 -14.74 -1.35
CA GLY A 66 9.11 -13.72 -0.40
C GLY A 66 8.25 -14.31 0.69
N ILE A 67 8.31 -13.65 1.84
CA ILE A 67 7.50 -13.91 3.01
C ILE A 67 6.89 -12.57 3.43
N THR A 68 5.58 -12.50 3.54
CA THR A 68 4.87 -11.31 4.04
C THR A 68 3.99 -11.73 5.20
N LEU A 69 4.17 -11.10 6.35
CA LEU A 69 3.29 -11.17 7.50
C LEU A 69 2.50 -9.85 7.57
N ASP A 70 1.18 -9.95 7.44
CA ASP A 70 0.23 -8.84 7.57
C ASP A 70 -0.61 -9.11 8.83
N ALA A 71 -0.37 -8.35 9.89
CA ALA A 71 -1.06 -8.48 11.17
C ALA A 71 -1.85 -7.20 11.44
N LYS A 72 -3.16 -7.35 11.58
CA LYS A 72 -4.10 -6.26 11.86
C LYS A 72 -4.73 -6.50 13.23
N SER A 73 -4.61 -5.52 14.13
CA SER A 73 -5.32 -5.62 15.40
C SER A 73 -6.82 -5.34 15.23
N GLY A 74 -7.63 -5.83 16.16
CA GLY A 74 -8.92 -5.22 16.45
C GLY A 74 -8.77 -3.82 17.02
N TYR A 75 -9.83 -3.32 17.67
CA TYR A 75 -9.85 -2.01 18.33
C TYR A 75 -10.00 -2.15 19.83
N ALA A 76 -9.23 -1.37 20.58
CA ALA A 76 -9.43 -1.13 22.00
C ALA A 76 -10.19 0.17 22.19
N GLU A 77 -11.26 0.16 22.97
CA GLU A 77 -12.08 1.35 23.24
C GLU A 77 -11.57 2.13 24.46
N VAL A 78 -11.37 3.43 24.29
CA VAL A 78 -10.96 4.35 25.37
C VAL A 78 -11.78 5.62 25.26
N GLY A 79 -12.78 5.76 26.14
CA GLY A 79 -13.59 6.98 26.22
C GLY A 79 -14.37 7.34 24.94
N GLY A 80 -14.87 6.33 24.20
CA GLY A 80 -15.56 6.50 22.93
C GLY A 80 -14.65 6.61 21.70
N LEU A 81 -13.33 6.59 21.90
CA LEU A 81 -12.33 6.48 20.85
C LEU A 81 -11.85 5.02 20.74
N GLN A 82 -11.90 4.46 19.57
CA GLN A 82 -11.39 3.12 19.25
C GLN A 82 -9.98 3.22 18.69
N LEU A 83 -9.01 2.52 19.28
CA LEU A 83 -7.60 2.55 18.90
C LEU A 83 -7.12 1.17 18.47
N GLY A 84 -6.30 1.12 17.41
CA GLY A 84 -5.70 -0.11 16.92
C GLY A 84 -4.35 0.13 16.24
N ALA A 85 -3.68 -0.98 15.90
CA ALA A 85 -2.39 -0.92 15.20
C ALA A 85 -2.24 -2.12 14.25
N ASP A 86 -1.67 -1.88 13.08
CA ASP A 86 -1.33 -2.91 12.11
C ASP A 86 0.18 -3.02 11.96
N LEU A 87 0.68 -4.21 11.64
CA LEU A 87 2.08 -4.49 11.41
C LEU A 87 2.22 -5.25 10.08
N LEU A 88 3.06 -4.73 9.20
CA LEU A 88 3.43 -5.37 7.94
C LEU A 88 4.92 -5.70 7.95
N VAL A 89 5.25 -6.99 7.91
CA VAL A 89 6.64 -7.47 7.80
C VAL A 89 6.81 -8.17 6.47
N GLN A 90 7.77 -7.73 5.69
CA GLN A 90 8.05 -8.28 4.38
C GLN A 90 9.53 -8.65 4.28
N HIS A 91 9.83 -9.82 3.73
CA HIS A 91 11.20 -10.25 3.50
C HIS A 91 11.30 -11.06 2.21
N ALA A 92 12.36 -10.84 1.44
CA ALA A 92 12.63 -11.55 0.20
C ALA A 92 14.05 -12.11 0.18
N PHE A 93 14.20 -13.32 -0.38
CA PHE A 93 15.47 -14.00 -0.59
C PHE A 93 15.63 -14.26 -2.08
N ARG A 94 16.80 -13.93 -2.64
CA ARG A 94 17.19 -14.32 -3.99
C ARG A 94 17.55 -15.80 -4.00
N LEU A 95 16.91 -16.58 -4.85
CA LEU A 95 17.26 -17.98 -5.10
C LEU A 95 18.25 -18.10 -6.26
N ASN A 96 18.05 -17.27 -7.31
CA ASN A 96 18.94 -17.14 -8.45
C ASN A 96 18.75 -15.74 -9.08
N GLY A 97 19.72 -15.24 -9.85
CA GLY A 97 19.58 -13.94 -10.51
C GLY A 97 20.73 -13.61 -11.44
N ARG A 98 20.51 -12.58 -12.25
CA ARG A 98 21.50 -11.98 -13.14
C ARG A 98 22.00 -10.70 -12.47
N ASP A 99 23.26 -10.70 -12.04
CA ASP A 99 23.79 -9.62 -11.20
C ASP A 99 24.06 -8.31 -11.95
N LYS A 100 24.11 -8.34 -13.28
CA LYS A 100 24.54 -7.17 -14.07
C LYS A 100 23.52 -6.05 -14.18
N ASN A 101 22.23 -6.37 -14.16
CA ASN A 101 21.16 -5.40 -14.45
C ASN A 101 20.09 -5.43 -13.35
N ALA A 102 19.64 -4.26 -12.95
CA ALA A 102 18.53 -4.13 -12.02
C ALA A 102 17.22 -4.63 -12.64
N ASP A 103 16.50 -5.49 -11.94
CA ASP A 103 15.20 -6.04 -12.34
C ASP A 103 14.01 -5.48 -11.54
N TRP A 104 14.28 -4.58 -10.59
CA TRP A 104 13.29 -3.96 -9.71
C TRP A 104 12.51 -4.98 -8.84
N VAL A 105 13.08 -6.18 -8.65
CA VAL A 105 12.54 -7.22 -7.76
C VAL A 105 13.25 -7.18 -6.41
N LEU A 106 14.59 -7.14 -6.44
CA LEU A 106 15.43 -6.94 -5.26
C LEU A 106 16.31 -5.69 -5.45
N PRO A 107 16.80 -5.08 -4.39
CA PRO A 107 17.73 -3.95 -4.46
C PRO A 107 18.96 -4.27 -5.30
N HIS A 108 19.49 -3.27 -6.01
CA HIS A 108 20.67 -3.39 -6.85
C HIS A 108 21.61 -2.19 -6.59
N ASN A 109 22.88 -2.45 -6.29
CA ASN A 109 23.88 -1.43 -5.94
C ASN A 109 24.70 -0.89 -7.13
N GLY A 110 24.28 -1.20 -8.36
CA GLY A 110 24.97 -0.87 -9.60
C GLY A 110 25.96 -1.94 -10.06
N ARG A 111 26.31 -2.92 -9.22
CA ARG A 111 27.22 -4.04 -9.56
C ARG A 111 26.53 -5.39 -9.43
N GLU A 112 25.79 -5.58 -8.37
CA GLU A 112 25.11 -6.83 -8.04
C GLU A 112 23.76 -6.60 -7.40
N GLN A 113 22.92 -7.60 -7.49
CA GLN A 113 21.60 -7.65 -6.85
C GLN A 113 21.75 -8.20 -5.43
N ALA A 114 21.03 -7.63 -4.48
CA ALA A 114 21.01 -8.09 -3.10
C ALA A 114 20.60 -9.58 -3.00
N SER A 115 21.25 -10.32 -2.09
CA SER A 115 20.88 -11.70 -1.79
C SER A 115 19.58 -11.82 -1.00
N ASN A 116 19.26 -10.83 -0.21
CA ASN A 116 18.01 -10.69 0.53
C ASN A 116 17.79 -9.22 0.93
N PHE A 117 16.55 -8.88 1.23
CA PHE A 117 16.18 -7.62 1.86
C PHE A 117 14.80 -7.76 2.52
N GLY A 118 14.50 -6.85 3.41
CA GLY A 118 13.20 -6.83 4.07
C GLY A 118 12.86 -5.45 4.56
N LYS A 119 11.59 -5.27 4.89
CA LYS A 119 11.04 -4.04 5.44
C LYS A 119 9.95 -4.34 6.46
N VAL A 120 9.82 -3.44 7.40
CA VAL A 120 8.82 -3.53 8.49
C VAL A 120 8.13 -2.20 8.57
N GLY A 121 6.81 -2.22 8.52
CA GLY A 121 5.95 -1.06 8.63
C GLY A 121 4.89 -1.23 9.71
N ALA A 122 4.51 -0.12 10.31
CA ALA A 122 3.44 -0.05 11.30
C ALA A 122 2.45 1.04 10.93
N THR A 123 1.17 0.79 11.23
CA THR A 123 0.08 1.75 11.04
C THR A 123 -0.71 1.87 12.35
N LEU A 124 -0.85 3.08 12.86
CA LEU A 124 -1.76 3.36 13.96
C LEU A 124 -3.16 3.66 13.39
N LYS A 125 -4.19 3.17 14.09
CA LYS A 125 -5.60 3.35 13.70
C LYS A 125 -6.37 4.00 14.84
N ALA A 126 -7.15 5.02 14.50
CA ALA A 126 -8.09 5.64 15.42
C ALA A 126 -9.46 5.74 14.75
N LYS A 127 -10.52 5.33 15.46
CA LYS A 127 -11.87 5.33 14.91
C LYS A 127 -12.87 5.91 15.91
N VAL A 128 -13.75 6.77 15.40
CA VAL A 128 -14.91 7.29 16.12
C VAL A 128 -16.12 7.11 15.22
N SER A 129 -17.16 6.45 15.72
CA SER A 129 -18.36 6.12 14.93
C SER A 129 -17.99 5.41 13.61
N GLN A 130 -18.26 5.99 12.45
CA GLN A 130 -17.92 5.45 11.14
C GLN A 130 -16.75 6.20 10.46
N THR A 131 -16.00 7.00 11.24
CA THR A 131 -14.82 7.72 10.75
C THR A 131 -13.55 7.10 11.31
N GLU A 132 -12.64 6.69 10.42
CA GLU A 132 -11.36 6.03 10.73
C GLU A 132 -10.18 6.84 10.19
N LEU A 133 -9.19 7.08 11.03
CA LEU A 133 -7.89 7.64 10.68
C LEU A 133 -6.82 6.56 10.79
N LYS A 134 -5.99 6.42 9.76
CA LYS A 134 -4.77 5.59 9.73
C LYS A 134 -3.56 6.48 9.56
N VAL A 135 -2.52 6.24 10.35
CA VAL A 135 -1.27 7.00 10.28
C VAL A 135 -0.08 6.04 10.34
N GLY A 136 0.87 6.20 9.45
CA GLY A 136 2.06 5.37 9.37
C GLY A 136 2.29 4.77 7.98
N GLU A 137 2.64 3.49 7.90
CA GLU A 137 2.85 2.81 6.63
C GLU A 137 1.55 2.29 6.04
N LEU A 138 1.18 2.78 4.87
CA LEU A 138 -0.11 2.58 4.25
C LEU A 138 -0.01 1.70 2.99
N LEU A 139 -1.08 0.94 2.73
CA LEU A 139 -1.35 0.24 1.48
C LEU A 139 -2.60 0.82 0.83
N PRO A 140 -2.53 2.00 0.21
CA PRO A 140 -3.71 2.67 -0.35
C PRO A 140 -4.32 1.88 -1.51
N VAL A 141 -5.65 1.94 -1.60
CA VAL A 141 -6.43 1.41 -2.72
C VAL A 141 -7.47 2.46 -3.09
N SER A 142 -7.10 3.34 -4.00
CA SER A 142 -7.97 4.40 -4.52
C SER A 142 -7.78 4.57 -6.02
N PRO A 143 -8.66 5.28 -6.73
CA PRO A 143 -8.46 5.57 -8.15
C PRO A 143 -7.19 6.36 -8.47
N VAL A 144 -6.74 7.19 -7.54
CA VAL A 144 -5.61 8.13 -7.72
C VAL A 144 -4.31 7.67 -7.05
N LEU A 145 -4.36 6.69 -6.16
CA LEU A 145 -3.20 6.10 -5.53
C LEU A 145 -3.47 4.65 -5.16
N VAL A 146 -2.66 3.74 -5.69
CA VAL A 146 -2.73 2.31 -5.39
C VAL A 146 -1.34 1.78 -5.07
N PHE A 147 -1.24 0.90 -4.06
CA PHE A 147 0.00 0.20 -3.81
C PHE A 147 0.32 -0.80 -4.94
N ASP A 148 1.61 -1.01 -5.23
CA ASP A 148 2.03 -1.92 -6.30
C ASP A 148 2.38 -3.31 -5.77
N PRO A 149 1.57 -4.35 -6.08
CA PRO A 149 1.86 -5.74 -5.73
C PRO A 149 2.57 -6.51 -6.86
N SER A 150 3.06 -5.85 -7.90
CA SER A 150 3.49 -6.51 -9.15
C SER A 150 4.84 -7.20 -9.08
N ARG A 151 5.61 -7.03 -7.99
CA ARG A 151 6.91 -7.68 -7.78
C ARG A 151 6.92 -8.48 -6.47
N GLN A 152 8.10 -8.85 -6.00
CA GLN A 152 8.28 -9.74 -4.85
C GLN A 152 7.72 -9.17 -3.55
N LEU A 153 8.07 -7.94 -3.21
CA LEU A 153 7.49 -7.21 -2.09
C LEU A 153 6.55 -6.11 -2.58
N LEU A 154 5.72 -5.59 -1.68
CA LEU A 154 4.75 -4.54 -1.96
C LEU A 154 5.42 -3.17 -1.92
N THR A 155 5.01 -2.26 -2.78
CA THR A 155 5.22 -0.83 -2.56
C THR A 155 4.29 -0.36 -1.46
N THR A 156 4.81 0.42 -0.52
CA THR A 156 4.05 1.02 0.57
C THR A 156 4.26 2.53 0.61
N TYR A 157 3.41 3.23 1.32
CA TYR A 157 3.45 4.69 1.43
C TYR A 157 3.43 5.10 2.89
N SER A 158 4.14 6.18 3.25
CA SER A 158 4.01 6.83 4.55
C SER A 158 3.04 7.99 4.49
N GLY A 159 2.29 8.21 5.57
CA GLY A 159 1.34 9.31 5.63
C GLY A 159 0.17 9.09 6.57
N ALA A 160 -0.92 9.81 6.28
CA ALA A 160 -2.17 9.73 6.99
C ALA A 160 -3.34 9.55 6.02
N TRP A 161 -4.30 8.70 6.38
CA TRP A 161 -5.49 8.41 5.58
C TRP A 161 -6.73 8.43 6.46
N LEU A 162 -7.68 9.31 6.18
CA LEU A 162 -8.97 9.41 6.84
C LEU A 162 -10.07 8.89 5.91
N GLU A 163 -10.91 8.02 6.41
CA GLU A 163 -12.17 7.61 5.75
C GLU A 163 -13.36 7.86 6.67
N SER A 164 -14.43 8.41 6.13
CA SER A 164 -15.68 8.65 6.84
C SER A 164 -16.87 8.10 6.04
N LYS A 165 -17.74 7.36 6.73
CA LYS A 165 -19.00 6.81 6.22
C LYS A 165 -20.19 7.31 7.04
N GLU A 166 -20.05 8.48 7.68
CA GLU A 166 -21.12 9.09 8.47
C GLU A 166 -22.34 9.50 7.62
N LEU A 167 -22.09 9.83 6.36
CA LEU A 167 -23.16 10.15 5.43
C LEU A 167 -23.68 8.87 4.77
N LYS A 168 -25.01 8.73 4.75
CA LYS A 168 -25.65 7.56 4.16
C LYS A 168 -25.21 7.34 2.71
N ASP A 169 -24.89 6.10 2.39
CA ASP A 169 -24.50 5.66 1.04
C ASP A 169 -23.31 6.44 0.45
N THR A 170 -22.52 7.11 1.32
CA THR A 170 -21.40 7.97 0.92
C THR A 170 -20.14 7.64 1.71
N LYS A 171 -19.01 7.50 1.01
CA LYS A 171 -17.69 7.43 1.61
C LYS A 171 -16.90 8.67 1.24
N LEU A 172 -16.40 9.38 2.23
CA LEU A 172 -15.46 10.48 2.09
C LEU A 172 -14.06 9.97 2.43
N SER A 173 -13.06 10.38 1.68
CA SER A 173 -11.66 10.05 1.90
C SER A 173 -10.81 11.29 1.81
N LEU A 174 -9.90 11.46 2.77
CA LEU A 174 -8.87 12.50 2.76
C LEU A 174 -7.54 11.85 3.10
N ALA A 175 -6.46 12.21 2.39
CA ALA A 175 -5.15 11.70 2.72
C ALA A 175 -4.05 12.72 2.49
N TYR A 176 -2.99 12.57 3.26
CA TYR A 176 -1.69 13.18 3.03
C TYR A 176 -0.64 12.08 3.01
N ILE A 177 0.13 12.01 1.95
CA ILE A 177 1.21 11.04 1.75
C ILE A 177 2.51 11.82 1.65
N ASP A 178 3.50 11.47 2.45
CA ASP A 178 4.79 12.14 2.52
C ASP A 178 5.97 11.30 2.00
N GLY A 179 5.75 10.00 1.74
CA GLY A 179 6.82 9.15 1.25
C GLY A 179 6.35 7.86 0.60
N ILE A 180 7.25 7.28 -0.17
CA ILE A 180 7.09 5.99 -0.85
C ILE A 180 8.22 5.04 -0.45
N ASN A 181 7.89 3.81 -0.08
CA ASN A 181 8.85 2.73 0.06
C ASN A 181 8.66 1.77 -1.12
N ALA A 182 9.53 1.91 -2.11
CA ALA A 182 9.44 1.15 -3.34
C ALA A 182 9.56 -0.37 -3.09
N ARG A 183 8.95 -1.17 -3.96
CA ARG A 183 8.92 -2.64 -3.87
C ARG A 183 10.29 -3.32 -3.87
N TYR A 184 11.32 -2.63 -4.32
CA TYR A 184 12.72 -3.07 -4.41
C TYR A 184 13.66 -2.31 -3.47
N ASP A 185 13.10 -1.59 -2.50
CA ASP A 185 13.84 -0.82 -1.51
C ASP A 185 13.34 -1.16 -0.10
N ASN A 186 14.14 -0.85 0.91
CA ASN A 186 13.80 -1.00 2.32
C ASN A 186 13.74 0.34 3.07
N GLN A 187 13.86 1.46 2.36
CA GLN A 187 13.78 2.80 2.92
C GLN A 187 12.67 3.62 2.24
N PHE A 188 12.08 4.51 3.02
CA PHE A 188 11.19 5.53 2.47
C PHE A 188 12.01 6.58 1.72
N GLN A 189 11.46 7.00 0.59
CA GLN A 189 11.95 8.08 -0.25
C GLN A 189 10.85 9.11 -0.42
N ASP A 190 11.22 10.34 -0.77
CA ASP A 190 10.27 11.36 -1.17
C ASP A 190 9.48 10.91 -2.42
N LEU A 191 8.28 11.43 -2.58
CA LEU A 191 7.42 11.09 -3.72
C LEU A 191 8.04 11.58 -5.03
N SER A 192 8.09 10.72 -6.02
CA SER A 192 8.64 10.99 -7.34
C SER A 192 7.92 10.15 -8.39
N LEU A 193 7.80 10.65 -9.63
CA LEU A 193 7.25 9.85 -10.74
C LEU A 193 8.10 8.61 -11.02
N PHE A 194 9.39 8.71 -10.77
CA PHE A 194 10.34 7.63 -10.96
C PHE A 194 11.17 7.44 -9.70
N PRO A 195 10.60 6.81 -8.65
CA PRO A 195 11.38 6.45 -7.46
C PRO A 195 12.56 5.61 -7.94
N ASN A 196 13.76 6.13 -7.82
CA ASN A 196 14.96 5.50 -8.32
C ASN A 196 16.08 5.53 -7.28
N ASN A 197 17.10 4.74 -7.54
CA ASN A 197 18.27 4.63 -6.68
C ASN A 197 19.28 5.77 -6.85
N ASN A 198 18.95 6.81 -7.62
CA ASN A 198 19.84 7.97 -7.81
C ASN A 198 19.18 9.24 -7.23
N PRO A 199 19.43 9.54 -5.96
CA PRO A 199 18.87 10.73 -5.29
C PRO A 199 19.29 12.05 -5.94
N ASN A 200 20.37 12.06 -6.73
CA ASN A 200 20.86 13.29 -7.38
C ASN A 200 20.05 13.66 -8.65
N THR A 201 19.24 12.77 -9.17
CA THR A 201 18.42 13.00 -10.38
C THR A 201 16.92 12.91 -10.10
N ALA A 202 16.52 12.43 -8.94
CA ALA A 202 15.13 12.36 -8.56
C ALA A 202 14.60 13.77 -8.26
N LYS A 203 13.57 14.18 -8.98
CA LYS A 203 12.79 15.36 -8.66
C LYS A 203 11.68 14.90 -7.74
N ALA A 204 11.72 15.34 -6.50
CA ALA A 204 10.85 14.86 -5.44
C ALA A 204 9.81 15.92 -5.07
N ALA A 205 8.61 15.45 -4.77
CA ALA A 205 7.53 16.25 -4.19
C ALA A 205 7.60 16.22 -2.67
N ASP A 206 7.31 17.33 -2.03
CA ASP A 206 7.20 17.43 -0.56
C ASP A 206 6.00 16.67 0.01
N GLY A 207 5.12 16.13 -0.83
CA GLY A 207 3.98 15.35 -0.44
C GLY A 207 2.89 15.28 -1.50
N MET A 208 1.83 14.53 -1.17
CA MET A 208 0.65 14.34 -2.01
C MET A 208 -0.60 14.52 -1.15
N TYR A 209 -1.51 15.36 -1.60
CA TYR A 209 -2.83 15.53 -1.01
C TYR A 209 -3.86 14.77 -1.82
N ILE A 210 -4.77 14.09 -1.15
CA ILE A 210 -5.87 13.32 -1.77
C ILE A 210 -7.18 13.69 -1.12
N ALA A 211 -8.20 13.91 -1.94
CA ALA A 211 -9.59 14.03 -1.50
C ALA A 211 -10.49 13.19 -2.42
N GLY A 212 -11.42 12.45 -1.83
CA GLY A 212 -12.30 11.57 -2.60
C GLY A 212 -13.70 11.48 -2.02
N ILE A 213 -14.67 11.31 -2.89
CA ILE A 213 -16.06 10.99 -2.55
C ILE A 213 -16.54 9.85 -3.45
N ASP A 214 -17.06 8.79 -2.82
CA ASP A 214 -17.79 7.73 -3.49
C ASP A 214 -19.24 7.77 -2.98
N HIS A 215 -20.22 7.81 -3.88
CA HIS A 215 -21.65 7.83 -3.53
C HIS A 215 -22.42 6.77 -4.29
N GLN A 216 -23.24 6.01 -3.55
CA GLN A 216 -24.15 5.02 -4.12
C GLN A 216 -25.57 5.58 -4.16
N PHE A 217 -26.04 6.00 -5.33
CA PHE A 217 -27.39 6.60 -5.52
C PHE A 217 -28.50 5.58 -5.31
N ASN A 218 -28.26 4.35 -5.70
CA ASN A 218 -29.18 3.22 -5.54
C ASN A 218 -28.37 1.90 -5.73
N PRO A 219 -28.96 0.72 -5.49
CA PRO A 219 -28.24 -0.56 -5.62
C PRO A 219 -27.62 -0.82 -7.00
N ALA A 220 -28.09 -0.15 -8.04
CA ALA A 220 -27.59 -0.31 -9.40
C ALA A 220 -26.56 0.73 -9.81
N PHE A 221 -26.66 1.97 -9.33
CA PHE A 221 -25.85 3.08 -9.82
C PHE A 221 -25.07 3.78 -8.71
N GLY A 222 -23.77 3.90 -8.92
CA GLY A 222 -22.84 4.66 -8.08
C GLY A 222 -21.93 5.56 -8.91
N ALA A 223 -21.44 6.63 -8.29
CA ALA A 223 -20.46 7.51 -8.89
C ALA A 223 -19.40 7.91 -7.87
N SER A 224 -18.23 8.30 -8.37
CA SER A 224 -17.10 8.73 -7.57
C SER A 224 -16.38 9.91 -8.22
N TYR A 225 -15.85 10.77 -7.37
CA TYR A 225 -14.92 11.83 -7.76
C TYR A 225 -13.74 11.80 -6.81
N TRP A 226 -12.53 11.87 -7.37
CA TRP A 226 -11.31 11.94 -6.62
C TRP A 226 -10.40 13.01 -7.19
N TYR A 227 -9.68 13.67 -6.30
CA TYR A 227 -8.64 14.63 -6.61
C TYR A 227 -7.36 14.21 -5.92
N ALA A 228 -6.24 14.35 -6.60
CA ALA A 228 -4.92 14.18 -6.06
C ALA A 228 -4.00 15.30 -6.55
N ASP A 229 -3.15 15.80 -5.66
CA ASP A 229 -2.12 16.78 -5.96
C ASP A 229 -0.79 16.27 -5.43
N VAL A 230 0.08 15.81 -6.34
CA VAL A 230 1.47 15.51 -6.04
C VAL A 230 2.23 16.82 -6.20
N LYS A 231 2.51 17.46 -5.06
CA LYS A 231 3.01 18.83 -4.98
C LYS A 231 4.20 19.06 -5.91
N ASP A 232 4.12 20.13 -6.70
CA ASP A 232 5.12 20.58 -7.67
C ASP A 232 5.39 19.58 -8.81
N ILE A 233 4.57 18.53 -8.96
CA ILE A 233 4.68 17.55 -10.06
C ILE A 233 3.43 17.58 -10.92
N TYR A 234 2.30 17.07 -10.40
CA TYR A 234 1.02 17.03 -11.13
C TYR A 234 -0.17 16.99 -10.20
N GLN A 235 -1.30 17.43 -10.72
CA GLN A 235 -2.61 17.21 -10.13
C GLN A 235 -3.46 16.32 -11.05
N GLN A 236 -4.35 15.54 -10.43
CA GLN A 236 -5.20 14.60 -11.15
C GLN A 236 -6.63 14.69 -10.64
N HIS A 237 -7.57 14.81 -11.58
CA HIS A 237 -9.00 14.65 -11.35
C HIS A 237 -9.45 13.30 -11.89
N TYR A 238 -10.23 12.58 -11.10
CA TYR A 238 -10.84 11.34 -11.50
C TYR A 238 -12.34 11.41 -11.32
N VAL A 239 -13.08 10.99 -12.34
CA VAL A 239 -14.53 10.78 -12.30
C VAL A 239 -14.81 9.34 -12.68
N GLY A 240 -15.59 8.65 -11.85
CA GLY A 240 -16.00 7.28 -12.09
C GLY A 240 -17.52 7.13 -11.99
N ALA A 241 -18.08 6.23 -12.79
CA ALA A 241 -19.46 5.78 -12.65
C ALA A 241 -19.53 4.26 -12.81
N SER A 242 -20.39 3.62 -12.01
CA SER A 242 -20.63 2.19 -12.07
C SER A 242 -22.13 1.91 -12.21
N TYR A 243 -22.46 0.94 -13.04
CA TYR A 243 -23.84 0.47 -13.20
C TYR A 243 -23.89 -1.04 -13.18
N LYS A 244 -24.72 -1.60 -12.28
CA LYS A 244 -24.91 -3.04 -12.10
C LYS A 244 -26.37 -3.40 -12.25
N THR A 245 -26.67 -4.40 -13.07
CA THR A 245 -28.05 -4.90 -13.22
C THR A 245 -28.07 -6.40 -13.54
N LYS A 246 -29.20 -7.02 -13.25
CA LYS A 246 -29.45 -8.40 -13.66
C LYS A 246 -30.05 -8.41 -15.07
N LEU A 247 -29.50 -9.23 -15.94
CA LEU A 247 -30.03 -9.51 -17.27
C LEU A 247 -30.74 -10.88 -17.26
N GLY A 248 -31.96 -10.92 -16.71
CA GLY A 248 -32.68 -12.15 -16.46
C GLY A 248 -32.14 -12.92 -15.25
N GLU A 249 -32.38 -14.24 -15.20
CA GLU A 249 -32.04 -15.09 -14.04
C GLU A 249 -30.55 -15.50 -13.99
N LYS A 250 -29.90 -15.58 -15.16
CA LYS A 250 -28.56 -16.22 -15.29
C LYS A 250 -27.44 -15.26 -15.64
N ALA A 251 -27.72 -14.00 -15.95
CA ALA A 251 -26.72 -13.04 -16.36
C ALA A 251 -26.73 -11.77 -15.50
N LYS A 252 -25.57 -11.17 -15.30
CA LYS A 252 -25.40 -9.87 -14.65
C LYS A 252 -24.58 -8.98 -15.56
N LEU A 253 -24.95 -7.72 -15.67
CA LEU A 253 -24.14 -6.68 -16.27
C LEU A 253 -23.48 -5.87 -15.15
N ASP A 254 -22.15 -5.69 -15.23
CA ASP A 254 -21.36 -4.81 -14.38
C ASP A 254 -20.53 -3.92 -15.30
N SER A 255 -20.86 -2.63 -15.32
CA SER A 255 -20.27 -1.65 -16.23
C SER A 255 -19.58 -0.54 -15.45
N HIS A 256 -18.41 -0.09 -15.90
CA HIS A 256 -17.65 0.99 -15.32
C HIS A 256 -17.21 1.96 -16.42
N ILE A 257 -17.37 3.26 -16.14
CA ILE A 257 -16.78 4.35 -16.93
C ILE A 257 -15.84 5.10 -16.00
N ARG A 258 -14.65 5.43 -16.50
CA ARG A 258 -13.61 6.16 -15.76
C ARG A 258 -13.00 7.21 -16.66
N TYR A 259 -12.85 8.40 -16.13
CA TYR A 259 -12.20 9.52 -16.80
C TYR A 259 -11.14 10.09 -15.87
N PHE A 260 -9.97 10.34 -16.42
CA PHE A 260 -8.85 10.97 -15.74
C PHE A 260 -8.48 12.24 -16.49
N ASP A 261 -8.25 13.30 -15.75
CA ASP A 261 -7.74 14.57 -16.24
C ASP A 261 -6.52 14.95 -15.41
N ASN A 262 -5.41 15.20 -16.08
CA ASN A 262 -4.15 15.51 -15.42
C ASN A 262 -3.66 16.87 -15.90
N SER A 263 -3.03 17.60 -14.99
CA SER A 263 -2.35 18.87 -15.30
C SER A 263 -1.17 19.07 -14.37
N ASP A 264 -0.33 20.04 -14.69
CA ASP A 264 0.81 20.40 -13.85
C ASP A 264 0.38 20.87 -12.47
N SER A 265 1.29 20.74 -11.51
CA SER A 265 1.18 21.33 -10.18
C SER A 265 2.45 22.12 -9.84
N GLY A 266 2.26 23.25 -9.16
CA GLY A 266 3.32 24.07 -8.59
C GLY A 266 4.49 24.37 -9.54
N ASP A 267 5.70 24.01 -9.12
CA ASP A 267 6.96 24.31 -9.84
C ASP A 267 7.20 23.44 -11.09
N LYS A 268 6.27 22.55 -11.45
CA LYS A 268 6.33 21.69 -12.66
C LYS A 268 7.66 20.95 -12.78
N LEU A 269 8.06 20.24 -11.73
CA LEU A 269 9.38 19.62 -11.63
C LEU A 269 9.74 18.71 -12.80
N TYR A 270 8.77 18.10 -13.46
CA TYR A 270 8.97 17.23 -14.64
C TYR A 270 8.58 17.88 -15.97
N GLY A 271 8.27 19.17 -15.97
CA GLY A 271 7.81 19.92 -17.13
C GLY A 271 6.28 19.94 -17.24
N GLU A 272 5.78 20.40 -18.38
CA GLU A 272 4.36 20.47 -18.66
C GLU A 272 3.79 19.05 -18.85
N ILE A 273 2.63 18.82 -18.25
CA ILE A 273 1.87 17.58 -18.35
C ILE A 273 0.54 17.94 -19.03
N ASP A 274 0.34 17.47 -20.25
CA ASP A 274 -0.86 17.67 -21.05
C ASP A 274 -1.82 16.46 -20.93
#